data_8091a925d1b7850cae29ca97245a8c13
#
_entry.id   8091a925d1b7850cae29ca97245a8c13
#
_cell.length_a   1.000
_cell.length_b   1.000
_cell.length_c   1.000
_cell.angle_alpha   90.00
_cell.angle_beta   90.00
_cell.angle_gamma   90.00
#
_symmetry.space_group_name_H-M   'P 1'
#
loop_
_entity.id
_entity.type
_entity.pdbx_description
1 polymer ?
#
loop_
_entity_poly.entity_id
_entity_poly.type
_entity_poly.pdbx_seq_one_letter_code
_entity_poly.pdbx_strand_id
1 'polypeptide(L)'
;MSLKEKVKNALKWKKNSEYCAERLGITEEEFDKVKKEIYAEEREKRKEEKDMGYVTDDCTSSYDIEKGQGKITGISNTEPKSAEEIIQILNIDTTQWKLSQYWNKQMSDHWRISALITKLKNDDTAHIEQLLENWKPKKFTPVKRIKSQSKKDVCAILSLQDIHFGKQGNETIDKDFEETIMDLVERAHASHNLKKIYYVVGGDLMNMDSWAGTTTSGTPLDNCSTATEAYTQAFDAIYWSINFIKQYCDDLQVVYIPGNHDRLSSFHLAHALSRAIDDPNILWDVTYLERKVYTWGDNFFAFEHGDVNTKNSLLLYATEFPQQWGITKNRTLFTGHLHHKKKVEYITTNERTGFMLKILPSLSRTDYWHYHNKFVGSKRSGVIELHDYNKGNICELTYSPD
;
A
#
# COMPACT_ATOMS: atom_id res chain seq x y z
N MET A 1 26.40 -32.35 -7.26
CA MET A 1 25.55 -32.22 -8.47
C MET A 1 26.30 -32.82 -9.64
N SER A 2 25.73 -33.81 -10.33
CA SER A 2 26.40 -34.48 -11.46
C SER A 2 26.58 -33.52 -12.64
N LEU A 3 27.53 -33.81 -13.56
CA LEU A 3 27.73 -32.99 -14.76
C LEU A 3 26.41 -32.86 -15.56
N LYS A 4 25.68 -33.95 -15.65
CA LYS A 4 24.37 -34.01 -16.36
C LYS A 4 23.33 -33.08 -15.74
N GLU A 5 23.24 -32.98 -14.41
CA GLU A 5 22.37 -32.04 -13.73
C GLU A 5 22.78 -30.57 -13.96
N LYS A 6 24.09 -30.31 -13.98
CA LYS A 6 24.61 -28.96 -14.28
C LYS A 6 24.25 -28.54 -15.71
N VAL A 7 24.43 -29.42 -16.69
CA VAL A 7 24.05 -29.17 -18.10
C VAL A 7 22.56 -29.00 -18.25
N LYS A 8 21.73 -29.83 -17.59
CA LYS A 8 20.27 -29.72 -17.62
C LYS A 8 19.76 -28.36 -17.06
N ASN A 9 20.42 -27.86 -16.03
CA ASN A 9 20.10 -26.52 -15.50
C ASN A 9 20.60 -25.39 -16.40
N ALA A 10 21.76 -25.56 -17.06
CA ALA A 10 22.30 -24.57 -17.98
C ALA A 10 21.46 -24.45 -19.28
N LEU A 11 20.79 -25.51 -19.71
CA LEU A 11 19.84 -25.46 -20.84
C LEU A 11 18.67 -24.50 -20.63
N LYS A 12 18.30 -24.25 -19.36
CA LYS A 12 17.25 -23.27 -18.99
C LYS A 12 17.68 -21.81 -19.22
N TRP A 13 18.97 -21.54 -19.36
CA TRP A 13 19.49 -20.17 -19.57
C TRP A 13 19.22 -19.63 -20.97
N LYS A 14 18.75 -20.46 -21.93
CA LYS A 14 18.45 -20.07 -23.33
C LYS A 14 19.63 -19.38 -24.03
N LYS A 15 20.87 -19.81 -23.73
CA LYS A 15 22.12 -19.34 -24.32
C LYS A 15 22.72 -20.43 -25.25
N ASN A 16 23.69 -20.03 -26.09
CA ASN A 16 24.38 -20.98 -26.96
C ASN A 16 25.25 -21.97 -26.15
N SER A 17 25.65 -23.07 -26.79
CA SER A 17 26.43 -24.14 -26.16
C SER A 17 27.78 -23.65 -25.63
N GLU A 18 28.47 -22.81 -26.39
CA GLU A 18 29.77 -22.20 -26.05
C GLU A 18 29.70 -21.44 -24.71
N TYR A 19 28.73 -20.51 -24.55
CA TYR A 19 28.50 -19.73 -23.33
C TYR A 19 28.19 -20.64 -22.14
N CYS A 20 27.37 -21.67 -22.35
CA CYS A 20 27.00 -22.58 -21.26
C CYS A 20 28.19 -23.46 -20.82
N ALA A 21 28.99 -23.93 -21.77
CA ALA A 21 30.18 -24.73 -21.51
C ALA A 21 31.24 -23.94 -20.74
N GLU A 22 31.56 -22.72 -21.17
CA GLU A 22 32.50 -21.83 -20.50
C GLU A 22 32.10 -21.57 -19.04
N ARG A 23 30.82 -21.30 -18.80
CA ARG A 23 30.32 -21.02 -17.45
C ARG A 23 30.28 -22.26 -16.53
N LEU A 24 30.26 -23.44 -17.08
CA LEU A 24 30.35 -24.72 -16.38
C LEU A 24 31.78 -25.21 -16.20
N GLY A 25 32.75 -24.58 -16.90
CA GLY A 25 34.16 -24.96 -16.86
C GLY A 25 34.44 -26.29 -17.60
N ILE A 26 33.72 -26.55 -18.72
CA ILE A 26 33.85 -27.73 -19.56
C ILE A 26 34.02 -27.30 -21.01
N THR A 27 34.43 -28.23 -21.89
CA THR A 27 34.51 -27.94 -23.32
C THR A 27 33.13 -27.93 -23.97
N GLU A 28 32.97 -27.21 -25.06
CA GLU A 28 31.72 -27.19 -25.85
C GLU A 28 31.34 -28.59 -26.35
N GLU A 29 32.33 -29.39 -26.73
CA GLU A 29 32.11 -30.78 -27.15
C GLU A 29 31.55 -31.65 -26.02
N GLU A 30 32.05 -31.49 -24.80
CA GLU A 30 31.52 -32.17 -23.63
C GLU A 30 30.11 -31.70 -23.28
N PHE A 31 29.84 -30.42 -23.39
CA PHE A 31 28.49 -29.88 -23.19
C PHE A 31 27.50 -30.44 -24.20
N ASP A 32 27.83 -30.42 -25.49
CA ASP A 32 26.96 -30.91 -26.56
C ASP A 32 26.77 -32.43 -26.52
N LYS A 33 27.77 -33.18 -26.07
CA LYS A 33 27.64 -34.60 -25.82
C LYS A 33 26.60 -34.91 -24.74
N VAL A 34 26.73 -34.28 -23.59
CA VAL A 34 25.78 -34.45 -22.47
C VAL A 34 24.39 -33.93 -22.80
N LYS A 35 24.29 -32.84 -23.56
CA LYS A 35 23.02 -32.29 -24.07
C LYS A 35 22.33 -33.30 -25.02
N LYS A 36 23.08 -33.97 -25.93
CA LYS A 36 22.53 -35.02 -26.79
C LYS A 36 22.02 -36.22 -26.00
N GLU A 37 22.73 -36.63 -24.96
CA GLU A 37 22.30 -37.70 -24.05
C GLU A 37 21.00 -37.34 -23.31
N ILE A 38 20.90 -36.13 -22.78
CA ILE A 38 19.69 -35.64 -22.14
C ILE A 38 18.49 -35.65 -23.08
N TYR A 39 18.67 -35.16 -24.32
CA TYR A 39 17.58 -35.14 -25.29
C TYR A 39 17.22 -36.55 -25.83
N ALA A 40 18.19 -37.47 -25.87
CA ALA A 40 17.91 -38.87 -26.25
C ALA A 40 17.04 -39.56 -25.16
N GLU A 41 17.41 -39.41 -23.90
CA GLU A 41 16.62 -39.96 -22.78
C GLU A 41 15.20 -39.33 -22.71
N GLU A 42 15.08 -38.03 -22.93
CA GLU A 42 13.78 -37.39 -22.99
C GLU A 42 12.94 -37.90 -24.19
N ARG A 43 13.57 -38.22 -25.30
CA ARG A 43 12.90 -38.86 -26.47
C ARG A 43 12.46 -40.29 -26.19
N GLU A 44 13.26 -41.08 -25.49
CA GLU A 44 12.88 -42.45 -25.10
C GLU A 44 11.72 -42.45 -24.12
N LYS A 45 11.80 -41.58 -23.12
CA LYS A 45 10.72 -41.38 -22.13
C LYS A 45 9.41 -40.95 -22.81
N ARG A 46 9.49 -40.08 -23.80
CA ARG A 46 8.35 -39.68 -24.66
C ARG A 46 7.79 -40.81 -25.51
N LYS A 47 8.63 -41.76 -25.94
CA LYS A 47 8.16 -42.96 -26.65
C LYS A 47 7.40 -43.89 -25.74
N GLU A 48 7.89 -44.14 -24.53
CA GLU A 48 7.23 -44.98 -23.54
C GLU A 48 5.89 -44.36 -23.09
N GLU A 49 5.80 -43.03 -22.96
CA GLU A 49 4.56 -42.31 -22.64
C GLU A 49 3.56 -42.31 -23.82
N LYS A 50 4.03 -42.36 -25.07
CA LYS A 50 3.21 -42.52 -26.30
C LYS A 50 2.52 -43.89 -26.37
N ASP A 51 3.22 -44.94 -25.97
CA ASP A 51 2.68 -46.30 -25.98
C ASP A 51 1.59 -46.51 -24.90
N MET A 52 1.51 -45.64 -23.89
CA MET A 52 0.45 -45.62 -22.86
C MET A 52 -0.79 -44.78 -23.22
N GLY A 53 -0.85 -44.19 -24.44
CA GLY A 53 -2.05 -43.55 -24.97
C GLY A 53 -2.29 -42.07 -24.50
N TYR A 54 -1.36 -41.48 -23.78
CA TYR A 54 -1.47 -40.08 -23.35
C TYR A 54 -0.31 -39.25 -23.91
N VAL A 55 -0.63 -38.30 -24.81
CA VAL A 55 0.34 -37.33 -25.35
C VAL A 55 0.19 -36.01 -24.61
N THR A 56 1.07 -35.76 -23.65
CA THR A 56 1.04 -34.54 -22.82
C THR A 56 1.95 -33.40 -23.31
N ASP A 57 2.77 -33.64 -24.35
CA ASP A 57 3.88 -32.72 -24.68
C ASP A 57 3.60 -31.62 -25.70
N ASP A 58 2.45 -31.64 -26.37
CA ASP A 58 2.03 -30.57 -27.31
C ASP A 58 0.87 -29.74 -26.76
N CYS A 59 0.70 -29.68 -25.42
CA CYS A 59 -0.24 -28.79 -24.80
C CYS A 59 0.34 -27.37 -24.71
N THR A 60 -0.29 -26.45 -25.42
CA THR A 60 -0.02 -25.02 -25.28
C THR A 60 -1.12 -24.40 -24.45
N SER A 61 -0.76 -23.64 -23.40
CA SER A 61 -1.70 -22.89 -22.58
C SER A 61 -1.42 -21.40 -22.68
N SER A 62 -2.47 -20.61 -22.79
CA SER A 62 -2.42 -19.16 -22.67
C SER A 62 -3.50 -18.71 -21.71
N TYR A 63 -3.14 -17.84 -20.77
CA TYR A 63 -4.05 -17.33 -19.73
C TYR A 63 -4.16 -15.83 -19.84
N ASP A 64 -5.39 -15.32 -19.83
CA ASP A 64 -5.72 -13.91 -19.63
C ASP A 64 -6.13 -13.74 -18.16
N ILE A 65 -5.19 -13.27 -17.36
CA ILE A 65 -5.38 -13.13 -15.90
C ILE A 65 -6.44 -12.08 -15.58
N GLU A 66 -6.54 -10.99 -16.39
CA GLU A 66 -7.50 -9.91 -16.17
C GLU A 66 -8.94 -10.38 -16.39
N LYS A 67 -9.15 -11.26 -17.37
CA LYS A 67 -10.48 -11.80 -17.68
C LYS A 67 -10.79 -13.08 -16.94
N GLY A 68 -9.83 -13.66 -16.22
CA GLY A 68 -9.99 -14.95 -15.57
C GLY A 68 -10.29 -16.07 -16.56
N GLN A 69 -9.76 -16.00 -17.78
CA GLN A 69 -9.98 -16.95 -18.85
C GLN A 69 -8.68 -17.54 -19.32
N GLY A 70 -8.72 -18.78 -19.76
CA GLY A 70 -7.58 -19.46 -20.35
C GLY A 70 -7.97 -20.26 -21.58
N LYS A 71 -7.02 -20.45 -22.48
CA LYS A 71 -7.15 -21.37 -23.62
C LYS A 71 -6.06 -22.42 -23.49
N ILE A 72 -6.47 -23.69 -23.55
CA ILE A 72 -5.56 -24.85 -23.58
C ILE A 72 -5.76 -25.57 -24.88
N THR A 73 -4.67 -25.94 -25.53
CA THR A 73 -4.69 -26.73 -26.76
C THR A 73 -3.78 -27.95 -26.59
N GLY A 74 -4.27 -29.12 -26.93
CA GLY A 74 -3.52 -30.37 -26.88
C GLY A 74 -3.89 -31.27 -28.03
N ILE A 75 -3.28 -32.45 -28.06
CA ILE A 75 -3.53 -33.49 -29.09
C ILE A 75 -3.97 -34.81 -28.44
N SER A 76 -4.74 -35.59 -29.17
CA SER A 76 -5.19 -36.93 -28.77
C SER A 76 -5.12 -37.87 -29.96
N ASN A 77 -4.79 -39.13 -29.73
CA ASN A 77 -4.79 -40.17 -30.77
C ASN A 77 -6.22 -40.65 -31.09
N THR A 78 -7.18 -40.38 -30.24
CA THR A 78 -8.59 -40.75 -30.41
C THR A 78 -9.49 -39.52 -30.35
N GLU A 79 -10.64 -39.60 -31.02
CA GLU A 79 -11.65 -38.54 -30.92
C GLU A 79 -12.23 -38.48 -29.50
N PRO A 80 -12.11 -37.33 -28.78
CA PRO A 80 -12.75 -37.18 -27.50
C PRO A 80 -14.27 -37.03 -27.67
N LYS A 81 -15.03 -37.79 -26.90
CA LYS A 81 -16.49 -37.92 -27.04
C LYS A 81 -17.25 -37.13 -25.95
N SER A 82 -16.57 -36.73 -24.89
CA SER A 82 -17.22 -36.01 -23.77
C SER A 82 -16.35 -34.88 -23.20
N ALA A 83 -16.98 -34.02 -22.43
CA ALA A 83 -16.29 -32.95 -21.71
C ALA A 83 -15.32 -33.50 -20.65
N GLU A 84 -15.67 -34.62 -20.03
CA GLU A 84 -14.84 -35.29 -19.02
C GLU A 84 -13.56 -35.82 -19.62
N GLU A 85 -13.64 -36.41 -20.83
CA GLU A 85 -12.46 -36.87 -21.56
C GLU A 85 -11.54 -35.70 -21.94
N ILE A 86 -12.10 -34.56 -22.37
CA ILE A 86 -11.34 -33.35 -22.66
C ILE A 86 -10.60 -32.83 -21.42
N ILE A 87 -11.28 -32.81 -20.25
CA ILE A 87 -10.68 -32.40 -18.98
C ILE A 87 -9.48 -33.30 -18.64
N GLN A 88 -9.62 -34.61 -18.82
CA GLN A 88 -8.54 -35.57 -18.57
C GLN A 88 -7.39 -35.41 -19.53
N ILE A 89 -7.67 -35.36 -20.84
CA ILE A 89 -6.65 -35.25 -21.91
C ILE A 89 -5.84 -33.94 -21.75
N LEU A 90 -6.50 -32.83 -21.43
CA LEU A 90 -5.86 -31.53 -21.30
C LEU A 90 -5.38 -31.27 -19.86
N ASN A 91 -5.53 -32.23 -18.96
CA ASN A 91 -5.16 -32.13 -17.54
C ASN A 91 -5.64 -30.82 -16.87
N ILE A 92 -6.94 -30.51 -17.06
CA ILE A 92 -7.54 -29.30 -16.52
C ILE A 92 -7.82 -29.49 -15.02
N ASP A 93 -7.23 -28.66 -14.19
CA ASP A 93 -7.51 -28.64 -12.75
C ASP A 93 -8.93 -28.09 -12.48
N THR A 94 -9.87 -29.01 -12.28
CA THR A 94 -11.28 -28.67 -12.01
C THR A 94 -11.54 -28.05 -10.65
N THR A 95 -10.56 -27.99 -9.76
CA THR A 95 -10.67 -27.26 -8.50
C THR A 95 -10.50 -25.75 -8.69
N GLN A 96 -9.81 -25.34 -9.74
CA GLN A 96 -9.54 -23.94 -10.05
C GLN A 96 -10.25 -23.44 -11.30
N TRP A 97 -10.55 -24.35 -12.24
CA TRP A 97 -11.03 -23.98 -13.57
C TRP A 97 -12.28 -24.76 -13.97
N LYS A 98 -13.21 -24.08 -14.60
CA LYS A 98 -14.38 -24.66 -15.25
C LYS A 98 -14.16 -24.68 -16.75
N LEU A 99 -14.39 -25.83 -17.38
CA LEU A 99 -14.43 -25.93 -18.84
C LEU A 99 -15.67 -25.18 -19.35
N SER A 100 -15.43 -24.12 -20.14
CA SER A 100 -16.50 -23.26 -20.67
C SER A 100 -16.92 -23.67 -22.06
N GLN A 101 -15.98 -24.02 -22.90
CA GLN A 101 -16.20 -24.43 -24.27
C GLN A 101 -15.03 -25.28 -24.75
N TYR A 102 -15.29 -26.23 -25.66
CA TYR A 102 -14.25 -26.99 -26.34
C TYR A 102 -14.62 -27.28 -27.78
N TRP A 103 -13.60 -27.57 -28.57
CA TRP A 103 -13.74 -28.06 -29.94
C TRP A 103 -12.56 -28.96 -30.24
N ASN A 104 -12.82 -29.95 -31.13
CA ASN A 104 -11.80 -30.87 -31.66
C ASN A 104 -11.78 -30.78 -33.18
N LYS A 105 -10.63 -31.05 -33.75
CA LYS A 105 -10.41 -31.10 -35.20
C LYS A 105 -9.52 -32.26 -35.52
N GLN A 106 -9.99 -33.13 -36.44
CA GLN A 106 -9.18 -34.22 -36.97
C GLN A 106 -8.06 -33.66 -37.84
N MET A 107 -6.86 -34.10 -37.56
CA MET A 107 -5.66 -33.89 -38.36
C MET A 107 -5.33 -35.19 -39.10
N SER A 108 -4.21 -35.26 -39.83
CA SER A 108 -3.86 -36.44 -40.64
C SER A 108 -3.65 -37.71 -39.79
N ASP A 109 -3.12 -37.59 -38.59
CA ASP A 109 -2.68 -38.70 -37.73
C ASP A 109 -3.11 -38.58 -36.25
N HIS A 110 -3.78 -37.47 -35.89
CA HIS A 110 -4.23 -37.19 -34.52
C HIS A 110 -5.43 -36.24 -34.49
N TRP A 111 -6.02 -36.06 -33.29
CA TRP A 111 -7.03 -35.04 -33.03
C TRP A 111 -6.43 -33.88 -32.29
N ARG A 112 -6.59 -32.67 -32.83
CA ARG A 112 -6.26 -31.44 -32.13
C ARG A 112 -7.47 -30.98 -31.27
N ILE A 113 -7.25 -30.81 -29.97
CA ILE A 113 -8.27 -30.41 -29.03
C ILE A 113 -7.94 -28.99 -28.54
N SER A 114 -8.95 -28.15 -28.46
CA SER A 114 -8.84 -26.82 -27.87
C SER A 114 -9.96 -26.61 -26.87
N ALA A 115 -9.64 -26.08 -25.73
CA ALA A 115 -10.56 -25.79 -24.66
C ALA A 115 -10.43 -24.35 -24.19
N LEU A 116 -11.55 -23.69 -23.93
CA LEU A 116 -11.64 -22.47 -23.17
C LEU A 116 -12.02 -22.80 -21.73
N ILE A 117 -11.24 -22.31 -20.80
CA ILE A 117 -11.48 -22.47 -19.38
C ILE A 117 -11.73 -21.12 -18.73
N THR A 118 -12.59 -21.09 -17.74
CA THR A 118 -12.86 -19.89 -16.92
C THR A 118 -12.50 -20.25 -15.50
N LYS A 119 -11.77 -19.35 -14.82
CA LYS A 119 -11.42 -19.51 -13.43
C LYS A 119 -12.69 -19.64 -12.61
N LEU A 120 -12.78 -20.69 -11.81
CA LEU A 120 -13.83 -20.77 -10.81
C LEU A 120 -13.66 -19.54 -9.92
N LYS A 121 -14.69 -18.73 -9.77
CA LYS A 121 -14.70 -17.72 -8.72
C LYS A 121 -14.56 -18.47 -7.42
N ASN A 122 -13.43 -18.34 -6.76
CA ASN A 122 -13.32 -18.79 -5.39
C ASN A 122 -14.42 -18.08 -4.61
N ASP A 123 -14.92 -18.73 -3.57
CA ASP A 123 -15.94 -18.21 -2.63
C ASP A 123 -15.54 -16.92 -1.90
N ASP A 124 -14.40 -16.29 -2.28
CA ASP A 124 -14.01 -14.96 -1.82
C ASP A 124 -15.08 -13.91 -2.10
N THR A 125 -15.86 -14.07 -3.21
CA THR A 125 -17.04 -13.22 -3.44
C THR A 125 -18.16 -13.49 -2.44
N ALA A 126 -18.41 -14.74 -2.05
CA ALA A 126 -19.39 -15.05 -1.03
C ALA A 126 -18.95 -14.54 0.35
N HIS A 127 -17.66 -14.59 0.66
CA HIS A 127 -17.11 -14.00 1.87
C HIS A 127 -17.19 -12.47 1.85
N ILE A 128 -16.87 -11.84 0.72
CA ILE A 128 -17.03 -10.38 0.53
C ILE A 128 -18.50 -9.98 0.57
N GLU A 129 -19.39 -10.71 -0.09
CA GLU A 129 -20.83 -10.49 -0.03
C GLU A 129 -21.36 -10.66 1.40
N GLN A 130 -20.90 -11.66 2.14
CA GLN A 130 -21.24 -11.86 3.54
C GLN A 130 -20.66 -10.76 4.45
N LEU A 131 -19.45 -10.27 4.17
CA LEU A 131 -18.88 -9.10 4.85
C LEU A 131 -19.69 -7.84 4.53
N LEU A 132 -20.11 -7.64 3.29
CA LEU A 132 -20.93 -6.51 2.87
C LEU A 132 -22.37 -6.59 3.41
N GLU A 133 -22.97 -7.78 3.48
CA GLU A 133 -24.29 -8.00 4.10
C GLU A 133 -24.25 -7.76 5.62
N ASN A 134 -23.17 -8.13 6.27
CA ASN A 134 -22.96 -7.90 7.70
C ASN A 134 -22.46 -6.48 8.01
N TRP A 135 -21.96 -5.76 6.99
CA TRP A 135 -21.56 -4.38 7.13
C TRP A 135 -22.82 -3.48 7.17
N LYS A 136 -23.34 -3.29 8.36
CA LYS A 136 -24.31 -2.23 8.61
C LYS A 136 -23.55 -0.97 8.94
N PRO A 137 -23.74 0.14 8.21
CA PRO A 137 -23.17 1.41 8.64
C PRO A 137 -23.61 1.64 10.08
N LYS A 138 -22.65 1.75 10.98
CA LYS A 138 -22.95 2.07 12.38
C LYS A 138 -23.71 3.39 12.32
N LYS A 139 -24.97 3.41 12.77
CA LYS A 139 -25.75 4.63 12.87
C LYS A 139 -24.93 5.60 13.70
N PHE A 140 -24.57 6.73 13.14
CA PHE A 140 -23.85 7.77 13.82
C PHE A 140 -24.69 8.22 15.03
N THR A 141 -24.11 8.05 16.22
CA THR A 141 -24.66 8.64 17.43
C THR A 141 -23.86 9.92 17.66
N PRO A 142 -24.49 11.11 17.69
CA PRO A 142 -23.77 12.35 17.94
C PRO A 142 -22.92 12.23 19.19
N VAL A 143 -21.63 12.41 19.05
CA VAL A 143 -20.69 12.26 20.15
C VAL A 143 -20.84 13.49 21.06
N LYS A 144 -21.10 13.26 22.34
CA LYS A 144 -21.25 14.34 23.32
C LYS A 144 -19.89 15.00 23.56
N ARG A 145 -19.80 16.29 23.28
CA ARG A 145 -18.60 17.08 23.52
C ARG A 145 -18.25 17.17 24.99
N ILE A 146 -16.98 16.97 25.31
CA ILE A 146 -16.38 17.21 26.60
C ILE A 146 -16.01 18.71 26.68
N LYS A 147 -16.59 19.46 27.64
CA LYS A 147 -16.33 20.88 27.74
C LYS A 147 -14.96 21.13 28.38
N SER A 148 -14.15 21.96 27.76
CA SER A 148 -12.92 22.45 28.39
C SER A 148 -13.20 23.36 29.56
N GLN A 149 -12.37 23.28 30.60
CA GLN A 149 -12.35 24.22 31.69
C GLN A 149 -11.58 25.50 31.34
N SER A 150 -10.72 25.44 30.35
CA SER A 150 -9.96 26.59 29.86
C SER A 150 -10.83 27.51 28.99
N LYS A 151 -10.60 28.83 29.12
CA LYS A 151 -11.21 29.87 28.27
C LYS A 151 -10.29 30.31 27.12
N LYS A 152 -9.11 29.72 26.99
CA LYS A 152 -8.16 30.05 25.92
C LYS A 152 -8.50 29.23 24.70
N ASP A 153 -9.13 29.86 23.72
CA ASP A 153 -9.42 29.26 22.44
C ASP A 153 -8.15 29.11 21.61
N VAL A 154 -7.92 27.91 21.12
CA VAL A 154 -6.79 27.57 20.23
C VAL A 154 -7.24 26.74 19.05
N CYS A 155 -6.47 26.81 17.99
CA CYS A 155 -6.48 25.84 16.92
C CYS A 155 -5.39 24.81 17.16
N ALA A 156 -5.71 23.53 17.03
CA ALA A 156 -4.73 22.46 17.13
C ALA A 156 -4.42 21.85 15.77
N ILE A 157 -3.16 21.54 15.55
CA ILE A 157 -2.69 20.77 14.38
C ILE A 157 -2.26 19.40 14.88
N LEU A 158 -2.96 18.37 14.43
CA LEU A 158 -2.64 16.97 14.70
C LEU A 158 -2.34 16.29 13.36
N SER A 159 -1.06 16.10 13.06
CA SER A 159 -0.60 15.47 11.83
C SER A 159 0.33 14.33 12.17
N LEU A 160 -0.21 13.10 12.12
CA LEU A 160 0.54 11.87 12.33
C LEU A 160 0.71 11.20 10.97
N GLN A 161 1.79 11.51 10.28
CA GLN A 161 2.16 10.91 9.01
C GLN A 161 3.15 9.74 9.23
N ASP A 162 3.41 8.97 8.18
CA ASP A 162 4.37 7.86 8.21
C ASP A 162 4.04 6.78 9.27
N ILE A 163 2.78 6.42 9.40
CA ILE A 163 2.34 5.37 10.34
C ILE A 163 2.74 3.98 9.84
N HIS A 164 2.58 3.76 8.54
CA HIS A 164 2.90 2.50 7.85
C HIS A 164 2.20 1.28 8.45
N PHE A 165 0.87 1.30 8.53
CA PHE A 165 0.10 0.09 8.86
C PHE A 165 0.50 -1.06 7.91
N GLY A 166 0.69 -2.25 8.47
CA GLY A 166 1.12 -3.43 7.73
C GLY A 166 2.61 -3.58 7.50
N LYS A 167 3.46 -2.64 7.96
CA LYS A 167 4.92 -2.71 7.88
C LYS A 167 5.46 -3.73 8.88
N GLN A 168 6.50 -4.48 8.49
CA GLN A 168 7.21 -5.38 9.37
C GLN A 168 7.74 -4.63 10.62
N GLY A 169 7.44 -5.16 11.79
CA GLY A 169 7.75 -4.54 13.09
C GLY A 169 6.66 -3.60 13.63
N ASN A 170 5.62 -3.31 12.84
CA ASN A 170 4.48 -2.45 13.23
C ASN A 170 3.21 -3.25 13.57
N GLU A 171 3.34 -4.49 14.05
CA GLU A 171 2.20 -5.39 14.32
C GLU A 171 1.19 -4.82 15.33
N THR A 172 1.63 -3.93 16.21
CA THR A 172 0.80 -3.27 17.24
C THR A 172 0.69 -1.76 17.06
N ILE A 173 0.94 -1.27 15.87
CA ILE A 173 0.99 0.19 15.61
C ILE A 173 -0.36 0.88 15.85
N ASP A 174 -1.47 0.17 15.71
CA ASP A 174 -2.81 0.63 16.05
C ASP A 174 -2.92 1.08 17.49
N LYS A 175 -2.38 0.30 18.43
CA LYS A 175 -2.37 0.64 19.87
C LYS A 175 -1.49 1.85 20.14
N ASP A 176 -0.26 1.86 19.61
CA ASP A 176 0.66 2.99 19.73
C ASP A 176 0.04 4.28 19.19
N PHE A 177 -0.71 4.16 18.08
CA PHE A 177 -1.43 5.25 17.43
C PHE A 177 -2.59 5.78 18.31
N GLU A 178 -3.43 4.86 18.82
CA GLU A 178 -4.55 5.22 19.69
C GLU A 178 -4.07 5.89 20.98
N GLU A 179 -3.08 5.32 21.66
CA GLU A 179 -2.48 5.88 22.88
C GLU A 179 -1.89 7.27 22.63
N THR A 180 -1.21 7.46 21.49
CA THR A 180 -0.64 8.74 21.09
C THR A 180 -1.72 9.79 20.92
N ILE A 181 -2.82 9.48 20.24
CA ILE A 181 -3.94 10.40 20.03
C ILE A 181 -4.62 10.75 21.37
N MET A 182 -4.86 9.73 22.20
CA MET A 182 -5.47 9.95 23.52
C MET A 182 -4.65 10.92 24.36
N ASP A 183 -3.37 10.62 24.54
CA ASP A 183 -2.48 11.44 25.38
C ASP A 183 -2.38 12.88 24.86
N LEU A 184 -2.14 13.05 23.57
CA LEU A 184 -1.95 14.37 22.96
C LEU A 184 -3.22 15.22 23.05
N VAL A 185 -4.37 14.67 22.71
CA VAL A 185 -5.64 15.40 22.68
C VAL A 185 -6.13 15.72 24.08
N GLU A 186 -6.02 14.78 25.03
CA GLU A 186 -6.43 14.99 26.41
C GLU A 186 -5.57 16.05 27.10
N ARG A 187 -4.25 16.00 26.96
CA ARG A 187 -3.34 17.03 27.51
C ARG A 187 -3.57 18.40 26.88
N ALA A 188 -3.77 18.46 25.57
CA ALA A 188 -4.09 19.70 24.89
C ALA A 188 -5.40 20.30 25.40
N HIS A 189 -6.44 19.46 25.52
CA HIS A 189 -7.76 19.88 26.00
C HIS A 189 -7.75 20.27 27.50
N ALA A 190 -6.94 19.63 28.33
CA ALA A 190 -6.80 19.98 29.74
C ALA A 190 -6.25 21.41 29.92
N SER A 191 -5.40 21.87 29.01
CA SER A 191 -4.75 23.17 29.08
C SER A 191 -5.47 24.29 28.31
N HIS A 192 -6.16 23.94 27.21
CA HIS A 192 -6.76 24.90 26.27
C HIS A 192 -8.14 24.43 25.79
N ASN A 193 -8.97 25.40 25.35
CA ASN A 193 -10.20 25.08 24.63
C ASN A 193 -9.90 24.86 23.14
N LEU A 194 -10.01 23.61 22.69
CA LEU A 194 -9.73 23.24 21.30
C LEU A 194 -10.90 23.70 20.41
N LYS A 195 -10.83 24.94 19.93
CA LYS A 195 -11.87 25.53 19.09
C LYS A 195 -11.95 24.83 17.74
N LYS A 196 -10.80 24.54 17.16
CA LYS A 196 -10.67 23.83 15.90
C LYS A 196 -9.49 22.87 15.94
N ILE A 197 -9.66 21.70 15.34
CA ILE A 197 -8.55 20.76 15.08
C ILE A 197 -8.45 20.52 13.58
N TYR A 198 -7.26 20.71 13.01
CA TYR A 198 -6.88 20.17 11.72
C TYR A 198 -6.24 18.81 11.95
N TYR A 199 -6.92 17.76 11.51
CA TYR A 199 -6.46 16.39 11.64
C TYR A 199 -6.05 15.86 10.27
N VAL A 200 -4.76 15.60 10.08
CA VAL A 200 -4.21 15.10 8.82
C VAL A 200 -4.27 13.58 8.79
N VAL A 201 -4.89 13.03 7.75
CA VAL A 201 -5.01 11.59 7.47
C VAL A 201 -4.30 11.30 6.15
N GLY A 202 -3.43 10.32 6.12
CA GLY A 202 -2.61 9.98 4.95
C GLY A 202 -1.14 10.30 5.17
N GLY A 203 -0.41 10.55 4.09
CA GLY A 203 1.03 10.72 4.13
C GLY A 203 1.71 9.44 4.63
N ASP A 204 1.67 8.37 3.83
CA ASP A 204 2.16 7.04 4.16
C ASP A 204 1.47 6.42 5.39
N LEU A 205 0.13 6.43 5.35
CA LEU A 205 -0.70 5.79 6.37
C LEU A 205 -0.52 4.28 6.36
N MET A 206 -0.55 3.67 5.17
CA MET A 206 -0.28 2.25 4.96
C MET A 206 1.09 2.03 4.32
N ASN A 207 1.69 0.86 4.58
CA ASN A 207 3.02 0.56 4.05
C ASN A 207 2.99 0.22 2.56
N MET A 208 1.87 -0.26 2.03
CA MET A 208 1.74 -0.77 0.67
C MET A 208 0.47 -0.29 -0.02
N ASP A 209 0.51 -0.23 -1.36
CA ASP A 209 -0.60 0.18 -2.23
C ASP A 209 -1.11 -0.95 -3.14
N SER A 210 -0.55 -2.14 -3.06
CA SER A 210 -0.85 -3.24 -3.96
C SER A 210 -0.91 -4.60 -3.27
N TRP A 211 -1.58 -5.56 -3.89
CA TRP A 211 -1.59 -6.97 -3.49
C TRP A 211 -0.20 -7.61 -3.48
N ALA A 212 0.73 -7.08 -4.26
CA ALA A 212 2.11 -7.56 -4.32
C ALA A 212 2.96 -7.06 -3.14
N GLY A 213 2.39 -6.27 -2.22
CA GLY A 213 3.11 -5.71 -1.08
C GLY A 213 4.13 -4.65 -1.49
N THR A 214 3.79 -3.82 -2.48
CA THR A 214 4.67 -2.77 -3.02
C THR A 214 4.12 -1.37 -2.76
N THR A 215 5.00 -0.36 -2.82
CA THR A 215 4.60 1.05 -2.89
C THR A 215 3.77 1.32 -4.14
N THR A 216 3.17 2.50 -4.24
CA THR A 216 2.50 2.97 -5.47
C THR A 216 3.39 2.88 -6.71
N SER A 217 4.68 3.13 -6.58
CA SER A 217 5.67 3.03 -7.67
C SER A 217 6.18 1.61 -7.94
N GLY A 218 5.70 0.61 -7.21
CA GLY A 218 6.09 -0.80 -7.38
C GLY A 218 7.35 -1.23 -6.63
N THR A 219 7.86 -0.44 -5.70
CA THR A 219 8.99 -0.82 -4.85
C THR A 219 8.56 -1.91 -3.86
N PRO A 220 9.20 -3.09 -3.82
CA PRO A 220 8.91 -4.14 -2.84
C PRO A 220 9.22 -3.68 -1.42
N LEU A 221 8.39 -4.11 -0.48
CA LEU A 221 8.46 -3.71 0.92
C LEU A 221 8.39 -4.92 1.86
N ASP A 222 8.96 -4.77 3.04
CA ASP A 222 8.84 -5.74 4.11
C ASP A 222 7.52 -5.50 4.86
N ASN A 223 6.58 -6.42 4.69
CA ASN A 223 5.24 -6.34 5.24
C ASN A 223 5.00 -7.46 6.25
N CYS A 224 4.29 -7.16 7.35
CA CYS A 224 3.84 -8.15 8.35
C CYS A 224 2.40 -8.62 8.10
N SER A 225 1.68 -7.99 7.19
CA SER A 225 0.29 -8.31 6.87
C SER A 225 0.01 -8.16 5.38
N THR A 226 -1.14 -8.62 4.95
CA THR A 226 -1.66 -8.38 3.59
C THR A 226 -2.17 -6.95 3.44
N ALA A 227 -2.33 -6.49 2.20
CA ALA A 227 -2.86 -5.15 1.91
C ALA A 227 -4.26 -4.93 2.50
N THR A 228 -5.10 -5.96 2.53
CA THR A 228 -6.46 -5.89 3.10
C THR A 228 -6.46 -5.83 4.63
N GLU A 229 -5.58 -6.57 5.29
CA GLU A 229 -5.42 -6.50 6.75
C GLU A 229 -4.88 -5.13 7.17
N ALA A 230 -3.85 -4.62 6.48
CA ALA A 230 -3.32 -3.27 6.71
C ALA A 230 -4.40 -2.19 6.51
N TYR A 231 -5.20 -2.31 5.44
CA TYR A 231 -6.32 -1.40 5.19
C TYR A 231 -7.37 -1.43 6.29
N THR A 232 -7.76 -2.63 6.73
CA THR A 232 -8.78 -2.80 7.79
C THR A 232 -8.27 -2.22 9.11
N GLN A 233 -7.03 -2.52 9.49
CA GLN A 233 -6.41 -1.99 10.70
C GLN A 233 -6.32 -0.45 10.65
N ALA A 234 -5.89 0.11 9.53
CA ALA A 234 -5.84 1.56 9.33
C ALA A 234 -7.23 2.21 9.38
N PHE A 235 -8.22 1.59 8.73
CA PHE A 235 -9.59 2.10 8.70
C PHE A 235 -10.18 2.16 10.11
N ASP A 236 -10.06 1.09 10.88
CA ASP A 236 -10.59 1.01 12.24
C ASP A 236 -9.91 2.02 13.17
N ALA A 237 -8.58 2.15 13.09
CA ALA A 237 -7.81 3.11 13.88
C ALA A 237 -8.19 4.57 13.56
N ILE A 238 -8.29 4.93 12.27
CA ILE A 238 -8.67 6.29 11.87
C ILE A 238 -10.15 6.57 12.20
N TYR A 239 -11.04 5.59 11.98
CA TYR A 239 -12.46 5.72 12.36
C TYR A 239 -12.60 5.99 13.87
N TRP A 240 -11.90 5.22 14.68
CA TRP A 240 -11.87 5.40 16.13
C TRP A 240 -11.33 6.79 16.50
N SER A 241 -10.19 7.19 15.93
CA SER A 241 -9.53 8.46 16.24
C SER A 241 -10.40 9.67 15.94
N ILE A 242 -11.12 9.68 14.81
CA ILE A 242 -12.05 10.77 14.47
C ILE A 242 -13.17 10.88 15.50
N ASN A 243 -13.77 9.74 15.89
CA ASN A 243 -14.82 9.73 16.90
C ASN A 243 -14.31 10.13 18.29
N PHE A 244 -13.05 9.82 18.60
CA PHE A 244 -12.41 10.26 19.85
C PHE A 244 -12.12 11.76 19.82
N ILE A 245 -11.40 12.27 18.83
CA ILE A 245 -11.01 13.67 18.69
C ILE A 245 -12.22 14.60 18.73
N LYS A 246 -13.30 14.20 18.06
CA LYS A 246 -14.54 14.98 17.99
C LYS A 246 -15.16 15.29 19.34
N GLN A 247 -14.88 14.50 20.36
CA GLN A 247 -15.36 14.76 21.73
C GLN A 247 -14.72 16.00 22.36
N TYR A 248 -13.53 16.40 21.88
CA TYR A 248 -12.68 17.40 22.51
C TYR A 248 -12.64 18.75 21.78
N CYS A 249 -13.21 18.87 20.58
CA CYS A 249 -13.17 20.11 19.81
C CYS A 249 -14.55 20.59 19.37
N ASP A 250 -14.67 21.88 19.02
CA ASP A 250 -15.90 22.41 18.40
C ASP A 250 -15.98 21.98 16.94
N ASP A 251 -14.93 22.26 16.18
CA ASP A 251 -14.84 22.00 14.75
C ASP A 251 -13.67 21.03 14.46
N LEU A 252 -13.94 19.95 13.76
CA LEU A 252 -12.93 19.02 13.25
C LEU A 252 -12.80 19.14 11.74
N GLN A 253 -11.62 19.51 11.26
CA GLN A 253 -11.27 19.49 9.85
C GLN A 253 -10.38 18.30 9.56
N VAL A 254 -10.91 17.28 8.89
CA VAL A 254 -10.11 16.13 8.42
C VAL A 254 -9.51 16.47 7.05
N VAL A 255 -8.20 16.36 6.96
CA VAL A 255 -7.40 16.74 5.77
C VAL A 255 -6.68 15.51 5.25
N TYR A 256 -7.03 15.05 4.05
CA TYR A 256 -6.31 13.96 3.38
C TYR A 256 -5.07 14.49 2.65
N ILE A 257 -3.92 13.85 2.85
CA ILE A 257 -2.67 14.09 2.11
C ILE A 257 -2.19 12.75 1.54
N PRO A 258 -1.92 12.63 0.21
CA PRO A 258 -1.38 11.41 -0.36
C PRO A 258 0.07 11.17 0.08
N GLY A 259 0.43 9.93 0.38
CA GLY A 259 1.80 9.49 0.59
C GLY A 259 2.40 8.83 -0.65
N ASN A 260 3.68 8.48 -0.64
CA ASN A 260 4.30 7.77 -1.77
C ASN A 260 4.16 6.23 -1.67
N HIS A 261 3.86 5.71 -0.49
CA HIS A 261 3.63 4.28 -0.28
C HIS A 261 2.23 3.83 -0.68
N ASP A 262 1.20 4.67 -0.47
CA ASP A 262 -0.22 4.26 -0.42
C ASP A 262 -1.18 5.22 -1.11
N ARG A 263 -0.76 5.90 -2.18
CA ARG A 263 -1.54 6.97 -2.85
C ARG A 263 -2.98 6.59 -3.15
N LEU A 264 -3.22 5.37 -3.64
CA LEU A 264 -4.55 4.92 -4.02
C LEU A 264 -5.34 4.40 -2.82
N SER A 265 -4.73 3.52 -2.02
CA SER A 265 -5.41 2.88 -0.90
C SER A 265 -5.73 3.87 0.22
N SER A 266 -4.85 4.83 0.54
CA SER A 266 -5.13 5.88 1.52
C SER A 266 -6.22 6.86 1.05
N PHE A 267 -6.27 7.16 -0.27
CA PHE A 267 -7.38 7.94 -0.83
C PHE A 267 -8.71 7.22 -0.66
N HIS A 268 -8.76 5.93 -1.00
CA HIS A 268 -9.98 5.13 -0.84
C HIS A 268 -10.43 5.08 0.63
N LEU A 269 -9.48 4.92 1.55
CA LEU A 269 -9.76 4.91 2.98
C LEU A 269 -10.35 6.26 3.45
N ALA A 270 -9.71 7.37 3.15
CA ALA A 270 -10.17 8.70 3.52
C ALA A 270 -11.55 9.02 2.92
N HIS A 271 -11.76 8.66 1.64
CA HIS A 271 -13.04 8.82 0.97
C HIS A 271 -14.14 7.96 1.60
N ALA A 272 -13.85 6.68 1.91
CA ALA A 272 -14.80 5.78 2.55
C ALA A 272 -15.19 6.30 3.95
N LEU A 273 -14.23 6.75 4.75
CA LEU A 273 -14.49 7.35 6.06
C LEU A 273 -15.36 8.60 5.97
N SER A 274 -15.13 9.47 4.97
CA SER A 274 -15.93 10.68 4.77
C SER A 274 -17.39 10.38 4.44
N ARG A 275 -17.68 9.18 3.92
CA ARG A 275 -19.05 8.71 3.65
C ARG A 275 -19.65 7.90 4.79
N ALA A 276 -18.80 7.25 5.59
CA ALA A 276 -19.22 6.45 6.72
C ALA A 276 -19.54 7.29 7.98
N ILE A 277 -18.91 8.46 8.12
CA ILE A 277 -19.11 9.37 9.26
C ILE A 277 -19.91 10.59 8.79
N ASP A 278 -21.22 10.55 9.00
CA ASP A 278 -22.13 11.64 8.66
C ASP A 278 -22.34 12.57 9.87
N ASP A 279 -21.31 13.39 10.18
CA ASP A 279 -21.38 14.41 11.23
C ASP A 279 -21.22 15.81 10.59
N PRO A 280 -22.24 16.69 10.67
CA PRO A 280 -22.19 18.02 10.06
C PRO A 280 -21.11 18.95 10.67
N ASN A 281 -20.57 18.60 11.84
CA ASN A 281 -19.49 19.36 12.49
C ASN A 281 -18.10 18.85 12.09
N ILE A 282 -18.00 17.84 11.23
CA ILE A 282 -16.75 17.37 10.65
C ILE A 282 -16.67 17.87 9.21
N LEU A 283 -15.67 18.69 8.95
CA LEU A 283 -15.37 19.15 7.60
C LEU A 283 -14.35 18.19 6.98
N TRP A 284 -14.68 17.68 5.79
CA TRP A 284 -13.81 16.74 5.08
C TRP A 284 -13.18 17.41 3.86
N ASP A 285 -11.86 17.33 3.75
CA ASP A 285 -11.16 17.61 2.52
C ASP A 285 -10.43 16.35 2.04
N VAL A 286 -11.15 15.56 1.23
CA VAL A 286 -10.64 14.33 0.59
C VAL A 286 -10.28 14.56 -0.88
N THR A 287 -10.09 15.81 -1.29
CA THR A 287 -9.57 16.10 -2.63
C THR A 287 -8.18 15.52 -2.80
N TYR A 288 -7.90 14.94 -3.97
CA TYR A 288 -6.58 14.40 -4.28
C TYR A 288 -5.65 15.55 -4.73
N LEU A 289 -5.07 16.23 -3.76
CA LEU A 289 -4.09 17.30 -3.96
C LEU A 289 -2.86 17.01 -3.10
N GLU A 290 -1.69 17.15 -3.69
CA GLU A 290 -0.40 16.92 -3.03
C GLU A 290 -0.12 17.94 -1.91
N ARG A 291 -0.65 19.17 -2.06
CA ARG A 291 -0.47 20.29 -1.14
C ARG A 291 -1.79 20.90 -0.79
N LYS A 292 -1.99 21.15 0.49
CA LYS A 292 -3.20 21.81 1.01
C LYS A 292 -2.86 22.93 1.97
N VAL A 293 -3.65 24.00 1.93
CA VAL A 293 -3.44 25.17 2.75
C VAL A 293 -4.75 25.57 3.43
N TYR A 294 -4.64 25.90 4.72
CA TYR A 294 -5.73 26.44 5.51
C TYR A 294 -5.27 27.65 6.30
N THR A 295 -6.22 28.52 6.66
CA THR A 295 -5.97 29.68 7.49
C THR A 295 -6.85 29.67 8.74
N TRP A 296 -6.29 30.16 9.85
CA TRP A 296 -7.03 30.39 11.07
C TRP A 296 -6.44 31.62 11.77
N GLY A 297 -7.17 32.74 11.72
CA GLY A 297 -6.64 34.03 12.12
C GLY A 297 -5.41 34.44 11.31
N ASP A 298 -4.35 34.84 11.99
CA ASP A 298 -3.06 35.22 11.38
C ASP A 298 -2.20 34.00 11.00
N ASN A 299 -2.73 32.77 11.12
CA ASN A 299 -1.98 31.54 10.86
C ASN A 299 -2.26 30.97 9.46
N PHE A 300 -1.21 30.50 8.82
CA PHE A 300 -1.20 29.76 7.56
C PHE A 300 -0.65 28.36 7.83
N PHE A 301 -1.46 27.35 7.61
CA PHE A 301 -1.09 25.95 7.77
C PHE A 301 -1.03 25.28 6.41
N ALA A 302 0.13 24.78 6.04
CA ALA A 302 0.33 24.01 4.84
C ALA A 302 0.65 22.55 5.20
N PHE A 303 0.13 21.63 4.39
CA PHE A 303 0.33 20.19 4.56
C PHE A 303 0.72 19.57 3.24
N GLU A 304 1.78 18.77 3.27
CA GLU A 304 2.20 17.87 2.19
C GLU A 304 2.92 16.66 2.79
N HIS A 305 3.13 15.59 2.02
CA HIS A 305 3.88 14.45 2.52
C HIS A 305 5.38 14.73 2.60
N GLY A 306 5.96 15.38 1.60
CA GLY A 306 7.37 15.77 1.61
C GLY A 306 8.31 14.81 0.87
N ASP A 307 7.78 13.87 0.09
CA ASP A 307 8.54 12.97 -0.79
C ASP A 307 9.19 13.69 -1.98
N VAL A 308 8.73 14.88 -2.29
CA VAL A 308 9.32 15.76 -3.29
C VAL A 308 10.17 16.83 -2.62
N ASN A 309 11.21 17.31 -3.32
CA ASN A 309 12.18 18.26 -2.80
C ASN A 309 11.55 19.55 -2.25
N THR A 310 11.73 19.81 -0.95
CA THR A 310 11.16 20.94 -0.22
C THR A 310 12.04 22.21 -0.23
N LYS A 311 13.15 22.24 -0.96
CA LYS A 311 14.15 23.36 -0.88
C LYS A 311 13.60 24.74 -1.22
N ASN A 312 12.55 24.84 -2.04
CA ASN A 312 11.94 26.10 -2.46
C ASN A 312 10.49 26.27 -1.98
N SER A 313 10.08 25.54 -0.95
CA SER A 313 8.69 25.51 -0.47
C SER A 313 8.16 26.91 -0.15
N LEU A 314 8.95 27.78 0.45
CA LEU A 314 8.53 29.15 0.76
C LEU A 314 8.03 29.91 -0.48
N LEU A 315 8.82 29.92 -1.55
CA LEU A 315 8.47 30.61 -2.79
C LEU A 315 7.29 29.93 -3.49
N LEU A 316 7.28 28.59 -3.46
CA LEU A 316 6.20 27.77 -4.03
C LEU A 316 4.86 28.14 -3.38
N TYR A 317 4.78 28.08 -2.05
CA TYR A 317 3.53 28.36 -1.32
C TYR A 317 3.09 29.83 -1.44
N ALA A 318 4.02 30.76 -1.45
CA ALA A 318 3.71 32.18 -1.67
C ALA A 318 3.15 32.44 -3.09
N THR A 319 3.60 31.66 -4.09
CA THR A 319 3.15 31.78 -5.47
C THR A 319 1.82 31.05 -5.72
N GLU A 320 1.68 29.86 -5.17
CA GLU A 320 0.50 28.99 -5.39
C GLU A 320 -0.72 29.48 -4.57
N PHE A 321 -0.48 30.04 -3.36
CA PHE A 321 -1.53 30.49 -2.42
C PHE A 321 -1.37 31.97 -2.03
N PRO A 322 -1.28 32.91 -2.98
CA PRO A 322 -0.93 34.31 -2.71
C PRO A 322 -1.95 35.02 -1.81
N GLN A 323 -3.22 34.65 -1.88
CA GLN A 323 -4.28 35.27 -1.07
C GLN A 323 -4.13 34.88 0.41
N GLN A 324 -4.03 33.57 0.68
CA GLN A 324 -3.85 33.04 2.04
C GLN A 324 -2.52 33.51 2.62
N TRP A 325 -1.47 33.57 1.78
CA TRP A 325 -0.17 34.07 2.16
C TRP A 325 -0.21 35.54 2.57
N GLY A 326 -0.90 36.37 1.81
CA GLY A 326 -0.94 37.83 2.01
C GLY A 326 -1.70 38.25 3.29
N ILE A 327 -2.70 37.46 3.71
CA ILE A 327 -3.52 37.78 4.89
C ILE A 327 -2.99 37.19 6.19
N THR A 328 -1.94 36.37 6.15
CA THR A 328 -1.39 35.67 7.32
C THR A 328 0.03 36.10 7.64
N LYS A 329 0.44 35.94 8.89
CA LYS A 329 1.78 36.28 9.37
C LYS A 329 2.57 35.07 9.83
N ASN A 330 1.91 34.14 10.50
CA ASN A 330 2.52 32.92 11.07
C ASN A 330 2.30 31.77 10.08
N ARG A 331 3.32 31.34 9.36
CA ARG A 331 3.19 30.35 8.30
C ARG A 331 3.99 29.12 8.61
N THR A 332 3.33 27.95 8.63
CA THR A 332 3.95 26.67 8.93
C THR A 332 3.58 25.67 7.87
N LEU A 333 4.58 24.97 7.35
CA LEU A 333 4.45 23.78 6.50
C LEU A 333 4.77 22.54 7.33
N PHE A 334 3.86 21.61 7.36
CA PHE A 334 3.99 20.32 8.04
C PHE A 334 4.22 19.22 7.00
N THR A 335 5.31 18.45 7.15
CA THR A 335 5.67 17.35 6.26
C THR A 335 6.05 16.10 7.04
N GLY A 336 5.85 14.92 6.45
CA GLY A 336 6.34 13.62 6.90
C GLY A 336 7.58 13.16 6.14
N HIS A 337 7.54 11.92 5.64
CA HIS A 337 8.46 11.20 4.76
C HIS A 337 9.85 10.90 5.33
N LEU A 338 10.48 11.81 6.02
CA LEU A 338 11.86 11.63 6.50
C LEU A 338 11.95 10.88 7.85
N HIS A 339 10.83 10.49 8.43
CA HIS A 339 10.70 9.67 9.66
C HIS A 339 11.51 10.14 10.87
N HIS A 340 12.03 11.34 10.87
CA HIS A 340 12.80 11.86 11.99
C HIS A 340 12.49 13.33 12.23
N LYS A 341 12.37 13.68 13.50
CA LYS A 341 12.28 15.09 13.90
C LYS A 341 13.61 15.76 13.56
N LYS A 342 13.76 16.20 12.33
CA LYS A 342 14.84 17.09 11.97
C LYS A 342 14.41 18.46 12.47
N LYS A 343 14.98 18.88 13.57
CA LYS A 343 15.14 20.30 13.82
C LYS A 343 16.06 20.79 12.70
N VAL A 344 15.49 21.05 11.54
CA VAL A 344 16.25 21.67 10.45
C VAL A 344 16.76 22.97 11.06
N GLU A 345 18.01 23.30 10.75
CA GLU A 345 18.61 24.56 11.13
C GLU A 345 17.77 25.73 10.62
N TYR A 346 16.76 26.09 11.41
CA TYR A 346 15.80 27.16 11.14
C TYR A 346 16.40 28.54 11.35
N ILE A 347 17.68 28.60 11.65
CA ILE A 347 18.15 29.68 12.51
C ILE A 347 18.26 31.02 11.78
N THR A 348 18.22 31.12 10.45
CA THR A 348 18.49 32.43 9.91
C THR A 348 17.66 32.91 8.71
N THR A 349 17.18 32.02 7.87
CA THR A 349 16.51 32.46 6.64
C THR A 349 14.99 32.38 6.73
N ASN A 350 14.46 31.33 7.38
CA ASN A 350 13.02 31.04 7.39
C ASN A 350 12.26 31.86 8.44
N GLU A 351 12.84 32.08 9.60
CA GLU A 351 12.22 32.90 10.65
C GLU A 351 12.10 34.39 10.24
N ARG A 352 13.06 34.90 9.49
CA ARG A 352 13.01 36.27 8.94
C ARG A 352 11.89 36.48 7.93
N THR A 353 11.46 35.42 7.26
CA THR A 353 10.39 35.46 6.25
C THR A 353 9.03 35.09 6.83
N GLY A 354 8.95 34.69 8.12
CA GLY A 354 7.73 34.26 8.78
C GLY A 354 7.19 32.95 8.21
N PHE A 355 8.08 32.07 7.69
CA PHE A 355 7.74 30.73 7.21
C PHE A 355 8.58 29.67 7.91
N MET A 356 7.92 28.65 8.45
CA MET A 356 8.54 27.56 9.17
C MET A 356 8.24 26.22 8.45
N LEU A 357 9.27 25.44 8.16
CA LEU A 357 9.14 24.06 7.71
C LEU A 357 9.30 23.14 8.91
N LYS A 358 8.31 22.29 9.18
CA LYS A 358 8.35 21.26 10.22
C LYS A 358 8.29 19.88 9.59
N ILE A 359 9.34 19.10 9.82
CA ILE A 359 9.35 17.68 9.51
C ILE A 359 8.86 16.95 10.76
N LEU A 360 7.77 16.22 10.62
CA LEU A 360 7.12 15.53 11.71
C LEU A 360 7.84 14.22 12.06
N PRO A 361 7.87 13.82 13.33
CA PRO A 361 8.32 12.50 13.71
C PRO A 361 7.29 11.45 13.28
N SER A 362 7.72 10.21 13.18
CA SER A 362 6.88 9.05 12.87
C SER A 362 6.69 8.15 14.10
N LEU A 363 5.55 7.48 14.18
CA LEU A 363 5.30 6.38 15.12
C LEU A 363 5.84 5.04 14.61
N SER A 364 6.14 4.93 13.32
CA SER A 364 6.65 3.71 12.71
C SER A 364 7.98 3.28 13.31
N ARG A 365 8.13 1.98 13.50
CA ARG A 365 9.39 1.38 13.93
C ARG A 365 10.41 1.39 12.80
N THR A 366 11.70 1.41 13.16
CA THR A 366 12.79 1.26 12.21
C THR A 366 12.78 -0.13 11.61
N ASP A 367 12.94 -0.24 10.28
CA ASP A 367 13.10 -1.48 9.54
C ASP A 367 14.55 -1.70 9.07
N TYR A 368 14.76 -2.76 8.28
CA TYR A 368 16.06 -3.07 7.71
C TYR A 368 16.60 -1.93 6.83
N TRP A 369 15.76 -1.25 6.05
CA TRP A 369 16.16 -0.12 5.20
C TRP A 369 16.70 1.04 6.04
N HIS A 370 16.03 1.39 7.14
CA HIS A 370 16.48 2.42 8.07
C HIS A 370 17.81 2.03 8.74
N TYR A 371 17.93 0.77 9.17
CA TYR A 371 19.17 0.25 9.72
C TYR A 371 20.32 0.31 8.72
N HIS A 372 20.09 -0.17 7.49
CA HIS A 372 21.09 -0.17 6.41
C HIS A 372 21.56 1.26 6.06
N ASN A 373 20.64 2.21 6.02
CA ASN A 373 20.92 3.61 5.70
C ASN A 373 21.35 4.45 6.93
N LYS A 374 21.60 3.81 8.08
CA LYS A 374 22.09 4.44 9.33
C LYS A 374 21.11 5.43 9.96
N PHE A 375 19.82 5.31 9.68
CA PHE A 375 18.75 6.05 10.35
C PHE A 375 18.37 5.36 11.67
N VAL A 376 19.35 5.12 12.54
CA VAL A 376 19.15 4.51 13.85
C VAL A 376 19.08 5.58 14.93
N GLY A 377 18.11 5.46 15.85
CA GLY A 377 17.98 6.34 17.01
C GLY A 377 16.97 7.48 16.82
N SER A 378 16.15 7.48 15.77
CA SER A 378 14.98 8.34 15.69
C SER A 378 13.97 7.93 16.77
N LYS A 379 13.58 8.88 17.62
CA LYS A 379 12.59 8.62 18.66
C LYS A 379 11.22 8.57 18.02
N ARG A 380 10.53 7.44 18.21
CA ARG A 380 9.12 7.28 17.81
C ARG A 380 8.27 8.28 18.62
N SER A 381 7.50 9.10 17.94
CA SER A 381 6.63 10.04 18.65
C SER A 381 5.56 10.62 17.74
N GLY A 382 4.46 11.07 18.37
CA GLY A 382 3.48 11.96 17.78
C GLY A 382 3.57 13.35 18.38
N VAL A 383 3.06 14.34 17.64
CA VAL A 383 3.08 15.74 18.04
C VAL A 383 1.72 16.38 17.77
N ILE A 384 1.23 17.18 18.72
CA ILE A 384 0.14 18.13 18.51
C ILE A 384 0.64 19.55 18.78
N GLU A 385 0.31 20.48 17.89
CA GLU A 385 0.64 21.89 18.05
C GLU A 385 -0.59 22.72 18.34
N LEU A 386 -0.47 23.65 19.27
CA LEU A 386 -1.52 24.58 19.64
C LEU A 386 -1.16 25.98 19.16
N HIS A 387 -2.07 26.59 18.43
CA HIS A 387 -1.88 27.92 17.84
C HIS A 387 -2.91 28.90 18.41
N ASP A 388 -2.42 30.05 18.86
CA ASP A 388 -3.24 31.21 19.17
C ASP A 388 -3.70 31.90 17.87
N TYR A 389 -4.89 32.49 17.88
CA TYR A 389 -5.49 33.09 16.70
C TYR A 389 -4.59 34.13 16.01
N ASN A 390 -3.83 34.92 16.76
CA ASN A 390 -2.98 35.99 16.25
C ASN A 390 -1.48 35.75 16.46
N LYS A 391 -1.08 34.93 17.45
CA LYS A 391 0.31 34.84 17.90
C LYS A 391 1.09 33.66 17.29
N GLY A 392 0.43 32.80 16.55
CA GLY A 392 1.08 31.60 16.00
C GLY A 392 1.14 30.45 17.02
N ASN A 393 2.14 29.58 16.85
CA ASN A 393 2.35 28.44 17.73
C ASN A 393 2.68 28.91 19.16
N ILE A 394 1.93 28.40 20.13
CA ILE A 394 2.11 28.73 21.56
C ILE A 394 2.47 27.52 22.41
N CYS A 395 2.26 26.31 21.91
CA CYS A 395 2.54 25.08 22.64
C CYS A 395 2.72 23.92 21.65
N GLU A 396 3.69 23.08 21.93
CA GLU A 396 3.91 21.81 21.26
C GLU A 396 3.93 20.69 22.31
N LEU A 397 3.06 19.70 22.17
CA LEU A 397 3.04 18.53 23.02
C LEU A 397 3.52 17.33 22.20
N THR A 398 4.38 16.53 22.82
CA THR A 398 4.92 15.31 22.21
C THR A 398 4.55 14.12 23.10
N TYR A 399 4.19 13.00 22.47
CA TYR A 399 4.05 11.70 23.11
C TYR A 399 4.93 10.68 22.37
N SER A 400 5.51 9.79 23.14
CA SER A 400 6.34 8.68 22.59
C SER A 400 5.84 7.40 23.20
N PRO A 401 5.27 6.48 22.42
CA PRO A 401 4.90 5.15 22.93
C PRO A 401 6.18 4.37 23.31
N ASP A 402 6.04 3.42 24.23
CA ASP A 402 7.12 2.58 24.75
C ASP A 402 7.76 1.65 23.70
#